data_c47061952766638e31894a52da259f45
#
_entry.id   c47061952766638e31894a52da259f45
#
_cell.length_a   1.000
_cell.length_b   1.000
_cell.length_c   1.000
_cell.angle_alpha   90.00
_cell.angle_beta   90.00
_cell.angle_gamma   90.00
#
_symmetry.space_group_name_H-M   'P 1'
#
loop_
_entity.id
_entity.type
_entity.pdbx_description
1 polymer ?
#
loop_
_entity_poly.entity_id
_entity_poly.type
_entity_poly.pdbx_seq_one_letter_code
_entity_poly.pdbx_strand_id
1 'polypeptide(L)'
;TASGLEGWPQSVGISGGILGEVNLSLFDDRFIMSMGRFNREWAAMDTGSSLVLNAKAHPFMALNFQFNILPFVKYSSLIGGLEYPNQDYINEDSWPEKLYSSDDAKLFQNAYAINMIELDFKYFHFDFGSSTVFPKRFEIGYMFPLINMVEYQNHIGDYDNTAMFGDIKVKIPEYGSIWASLYL
;
A
#
# COMPACT_ATOMS: atom_id res chain seq x y z
N THR A 1 19.99 17.70 -13.00
CA THR A 1 19.99 19.07 -13.51
C THR A 1 18.78 19.78 -12.96
N ALA A 2 18.97 21.03 -12.50
CA ALA A 2 17.94 21.86 -11.87
C ALA A 2 16.75 22.23 -12.80
N SER A 3 16.71 21.70 -14.01
CA SER A 3 15.63 21.95 -14.97
C SER A 3 14.27 21.44 -14.53
N GLY A 4 14.22 20.47 -13.64
CA GLY A 4 12.97 19.99 -13.06
C GLY A 4 12.38 20.90 -11.98
N LEU A 5 13.06 21.98 -11.63
CA LEU A 5 12.65 22.92 -10.59
C LEU A 5 12.20 24.29 -11.16
N GLU A 6 12.29 24.47 -12.47
CA GLU A 6 11.97 25.76 -13.10
C GLU A 6 10.48 26.15 -13.01
N GLY A 7 9.58 25.22 -12.72
CA GLY A 7 8.16 25.48 -12.47
C GLY A 7 7.77 25.63 -11.00
N TRP A 8 8.69 25.48 -10.09
CA TRP A 8 8.37 25.64 -8.66
C TRP A 8 8.23 27.12 -8.34
N PRO A 9 7.15 27.52 -7.63
CA PRO A 9 7.04 28.88 -7.16
C PRO A 9 8.28 29.19 -6.30
N GLN A 10 9.00 30.24 -6.64
CA GLN A 10 10.22 30.68 -5.92
C GLN A 10 9.91 31.18 -4.48
N SER A 11 8.71 30.95 -4.00
CA SER A 11 8.35 31.17 -2.61
C SER A 11 8.83 29.98 -1.79
N VAL A 12 9.63 30.23 -0.78
CA VAL A 12 9.98 29.23 0.23
C VAL A 12 8.68 28.85 0.95
N GLY A 13 8.03 27.82 0.44
CA GLY A 13 6.87 27.23 1.10
C GLY A 13 7.35 26.31 2.20
N ILE A 14 6.98 26.57 3.45
CA ILE A 14 7.12 25.59 4.50
C ILE A 14 5.99 24.58 4.31
N SER A 15 6.27 23.42 3.73
CA SER A 15 5.33 22.32 3.72
C SER A 15 5.51 21.51 5.01
N GLY A 16 4.53 21.57 5.90
CA GLY A 16 4.47 20.76 7.11
C GLY A 16 3.38 19.69 6.96
N GLY A 17 3.69 18.44 7.30
CA GLY A 17 2.71 17.36 7.42
C GLY A 17 2.60 16.91 8.88
N ILE A 18 1.39 16.71 9.38
CA ILE A 18 1.17 16.08 10.66
C ILE A 18 1.22 14.56 10.43
N LEU A 19 2.13 13.89 11.12
CA LEU A 19 2.17 12.44 11.21
C LEU A 19 1.57 12.03 12.54
N GLY A 20 0.68 11.05 12.51
CA GLY A 20 0.06 10.55 13.72
C GLY A 20 -0.80 9.33 13.44
N GLU A 21 -1.01 8.52 14.47
CA GLU A 21 -1.77 7.29 14.41
C GLU A 21 -2.61 7.14 15.68
N VAL A 22 -3.81 6.61 15.50
CA VAL A 22 -4.67 6.15 16.60
C VAL A 22 -4.84 4.65 16.45
N ASN A 23 -4.56 3.91 17.52
CA ASN A 23 -4.64 2.47 17.56
C ASN A 23 -5.72 2.02 18.54
N LEU A 24 -6.49 1.01 18.14
CA LEU A 24 -7.43 0.28 18.95
C LEU A 24 -7.04 -1.19 18.93
N SER A 25 -6.77 -1.74 20.11
CA SER A 25 -6.53 -3.17 20.28
C SER A 25 -7.66 -3.81 21.07
N LEU A 26 -8.15 -4.95 20.60
CA LEU A 26 -9.25 -5.71 21.20
C LEU A 26 -8.86 -7.21 21.31
N PHE A 27 -9.49 -7.90 22.25
CA PHE A 27 -9.39 -9.35 22.42
C PHE A 27 -7.92 -9.82 22.63
N ASP A 28 -7.20 -9.17 23.55
CA ASP A 28 -5.80 -9.48 23.84
C ASP A 28 -4.93 -9.45 22.56
N ASP A 29 -5.01 -8.33 21.83
CA ASP A 29 -4.30 -8.06 20.58
C ASP A 29 -4.63 -9.00 19.41
N ARG A 30 -5.72 -9.76 19.50
CA ARG A 30 -6.17 -10.57 18.37
C ARG A 30 -6.74 -9.76 17.23
N PHE A 31 -7.28 -8.59 17.52
CA PHE A 31 -7.73 -7.62 16.55
C PHE A 31 -7.12 -6.27 16.85
N ILE A 32 -6.42 -5.72 15.89
CA ILE A 32 -5.84 -4.37 15.97
C ILE A 32 -6.38 -3.56 14.80
N MET A 33 -6.87 -2.39 15.09
CA MET A 33 -7.26 -1.40 14.09
C MET A 33 -6.45 -0.14 14.32
N SER A 34 -5.89 0.40 13.25
CA SER A 34 -5.18 1.67 13.32
C SER A 34 -5.62 2.60 12.20
N MET A 35 -5.68 3.89 12.52
CA MET A 35 -5.99 4.94 11.57
C MET A 35 -4.99 6.07 11.72
N GLY A 36 -4.40 6.50 10.62
CA GLY A 36 -3.44 7.59 10.69
C GLY A 36 -2.64 7.81 9.42
N ARG A 37 -1.82 8.86 9.48
CA ARG A 37 -0.85 9.20 8.43
C ARG A 37 0.55 9.00 8.99
N PHE A 38 1.24 7.98 8.54
CA PHE A 38 2.62 7.66 8.94
C PHE A 38 3.28 6.79 7.88
N ASN A 39 4.60 6.65 7.98
CA ASN A 39 5.36 5.77 7.10
C ASN A 39 5.06 4.32 7.44
N ARG A 40 4.84 3.50 6.42
CA ARG A 40 4.50 2.08 6.53
C ARG A 40 5.44 1.25 5.70
N GLU A 41 5.65 0.05 6.15
CA GLU A 41 6.37 -0.97 5.42
C GLU A 41 5.62 -2.29 5.52
N TRP A 42 5.40 -2.94 4.38
CA TRP A 42 4.68 -4.20 4.29
C TRP A 42 5.51 -5.20 3.50
N ALA A 43 5.47 -6.47 3.90
CA ALA A 43 6.25 -7.53 3.28
C ALA A 43 7.77 -7.18 3.22
N ALA A 44 8.29 -6.64 4.32
CA ALA A 44 9.69 -6.26 4.41
C ALA A 44 10.56 -7.44 4.84
N MET A 45 11.58 -7.72 4.07
CA MET A 45 12.60 -8.68 4.44
C MET A 45 13.73 -8.00 5.25
N ASP A 46 14.74 -8.76 5.66
CA ASP A 46 15.84 -8.30 6.53
C ASP A 46 16.61 -7.06 6.02
N THR A 47 16.51 -6.75 4.75
CA THR A 47 17.17 -5.61 4.12
C THR A 47 16.47 -4.27 4.36
N GLY A 48 15.28 -4.27 4.99
CA GLY A 48 14.45 -3.07 5.15
C GLY A 48 13.95 -2.50 3.84
N SER A 49 13.83 -3.34 2.79
CA SER A 49 13.23 -2.98 1.52
C SER A 49 12.06 -3.92 1.21
N SER A 50 10.95 -3.34 0.81
CA SER A 50 9.77 -4.05 0.35
C SER A 50 9.51 -3.75 -1.11
N LEU A 51 9.08 -4.74 -1.88
CA LEU A 51 8.58 -4.56 -3.25
C LEU A 51 7.14 -4.04 -3.27
N VAL A 52 6.42 -4.13 -2.16
CA VAL A 52 4.99 -3.83 -2.05
C VAL A 52 4.76 -2.41 -1.54
N LEU A 53 5.17 -2.14 -0.32
CA LEU A 53 5.07 -0.82 0.30
C LEU A 53 6.30 -0.59 1.16
N ASN A 54 7.11 0.37 0.75
CA ASN A 54 8.37 0.70 1.42
C ASN A 54 8.18 1.87 2.39
N ALA A 55 8.82 1.81 3.55
CA ALA A 55 8.80 2.87 4.56
C ALA A 55 9.33 4.24 4.06
N LYS A 56 10.03 4.29 2.93
CA LYS A 56 10.45 5.53 2.28
C LYS A 56 9.38 6.15 1.39
N ALA A 57 8.28 5.42 1.13
CA ALA A 57 7.16 5.97 0.40
C ALA A 57 6.54 7.14 1.17
N HIS A 58 5.97 8.09 0.44
CA HIS A 58 5.32 9.24 1.06
C HIS A 58 4.17 8.77 1.97
N PRO A 59 4.09 9.26 3.22
CA PRO A 59 3.05 8.84 4.14
C PRO A 59 1.68 9.32 3.66
N PHE A 60 0.69 8.46 3.71
CA PHE A 60 -0.69 8.75 3.35
C PHE A 60 -1.66 8.34 4.47
N MET A 61 -2.85 8.95 4.49
CA MET A 61 -3.90 8.61 5.43
C MET A 61 -4.47 7.24 5.10
N ALA A 62 -4.45 6.32 6.06
CA ALA A 62 -4.98 4.98 5.88
C ALA A 62 -5.64 4.42 7.13
N LEU A 63 -6.53 3.47 6.90
CA LEU A 63 -7.12 2.58 7.87
C LEU A 63 -6.47 1.21 7.70
N ASN A 64 -5.99 0.65 8.79
CA ASN A 64 -5.30 -0.62 8.83
C ASN A 64 -5.99 -1.57 9.80
N PHE A 65 -6.12 -2.82 9.42
CA PHE A 65 -6.65 -3.90 10.23
C PHE A 65 -5.64 -5.03 10.32
N GLN A 66 -5.51 -5.61 11.49
CA GLN A 66 -4.70 -6.79 11.72
C GLN A 66 -5.49 -7.79 12.57
N PHE A 67 -5.48 -9.04 12.15
CA PHE A 67 -6.08 -10.17 12.84
C PHE A 67 -5.00 -11.20 13.13
N ASN A 68 -4.69 -11.41 14.39
CA ASN A 68 -3.82 -12.47 14.86
C ASN A 68 -4.66 -13.74 15.05
N ILE A 69 -4.84 -14.51 13.98
CA ILE A 69 -5.73 -15.67 13.91
C ILE A 69 -5.18 -16.80 14.78
N LEU A 70 -3.91 -17.09 14.62
CA LEU A 70 -3.13 -18.06 15.40
C LEU A 70 -1.78 -17.45 15.75
N PRO A 71 -1.03 -18.01 16.71
CA PRO A 71 0.29 -17.48 17.07
C PRO A 71 1.29 -17.40 15.91
N PHE A 72 1.04 -18.13 14.84
CA PHE A 72 1.88 -18.19 13.64
C PHE A 72 1.13 -17.75 12.37
N VAL A 73 -0.11 -17.28 12.48
CA VAL A 73 -0.93 -16.81 11.34
C VAL A 73 -1.46 -15.42 11.64
N LYS A 74 -1.03 -14.47 10.85
CA LYS A 74 -1.53 -13.09 10.91
C LYS A 74 -2.13 -12.73 9.55
N TYR A 75 -3.26 -12.06 9.60
CA TYR A 75 -3.86 -11.39 8.45
C TYR A 75 -3.82 -9.89 8.67
N SER A 76 -3.43 -9.17 7.65
CA SER A 76 -3.37 -7.73 7.66
C SER A 76 -4.06 -7.15 6.42
N SER A 77 -4.76 -6.04 6.59
CA SER A 77 -5.40 -5.29 5.51
C SER A 77 -5.24 -3.80 5.74
N LEU A 78 -5.02 -3.06 4.67
CA LEU A 78 -4.92 -1.60 4.69
C LEU A 78 -5.69 -1.04 3.50
N ILE A 79 -6.39 0.07 3.75
CA ILE A 79 -6.96 0.92 2.72
C ILE A 79 -6.66 2.38 3.03
N GLY A 80 -6.23 3.14 2.03
CA GLY A 80 -5.90 4.55 2.22
C GLY A 80 -6.02 5.37 0.95
N GLY A 81 -6.06 6.69 1.14
CA GLY A 81 -6.08 7.65 0.04
C GLY A 81 -4.67 8.10 -0.30
N LEU A 82 -4.24 7.88 -1.53
CA LEU A 82 -3.01 8.46 -2.04
C LEU A 82 -3.18 9.95 -2.24
N GLU A 83 -2.11 10.71 -2.01
CA GLU A 83 -2.12 12.15 -2.27
C GLU A 83 -2.19 12.42 -3.77
N TYR A 84 -2.72 13.59 -4.12
CA TYR A 84 -2.69 14.05 -5.51
C TYR A 84 -1.25 14.14 -6.00
N PRO A 85 -0.95 13.63 -7.18
CA PRO A 85 0.22 14.10 -7.88
C PRO A 85 0.07 15.61 -8.09
N ASN A 86 1.13 16.36 -7.86
CA ASN A 86 1.10 17.79 -8.09
C ASN A 86 0.71 18.03 -9.56
N GLN A 87 -0.34 18.83 -9.78
CA GLN A 87 -0.87 19.08 -11.12
C GLN A 87 0.19 19.67 -12.08
N ASP A 88 1.20 20.35 -11.54
CA ASP A 88 2.30 20.92 -12.33
C ASP A 88 3.17 19.84 -13.01
N TYR A 89 3.07 18.58 -12.58
CA TYR A 89 3.79 17.44 -13.17
C TYR A 89 2.95 16.59 -14.12
N ILE A 90 1.64 16.82 -14.16
CA ILE A 90 0.75 16.14 -15.08
C ILE A 90 0.73 16.96 -16.37
N ASN A 91 1.56 16.55 -17.32
CA ASN A 91 1.53 17.15 -18.65
C ASN A 91 0.21 16.71 -19.32
N GLU A 92 -0.68 17.66 -19.59
CA GLU A 92 -2.01 17.39 -20.18
C GLU A 92 -1.90 16.56 -21.48
N ASP A 93 -0.79 16.70 -22.20
CA ASP A 93 -0.51 15.98 -23.44
C ASP A 93 -0.18 14.47 -23.24
N SER A 94 0.11 14.04 -22.00
CA SER A 94 0.50 12.64 -21.70
C SER A 94 -0.66 11.76 -21.28
N TRP A 95 -1.84 12.33 -21.04
CA TRP A 95 -3.03 11.57 -20.68
C TRP A 95 -3.81 11.17 -21.93
N PRO A 96 -4.21 9.90 -22.06
CA PRO A 96 -5.06 9.51 -23.16
C PRO A 96 -6.41 10.24 -23.05
N GLU A 97 -6.63 11.22 -23.92
CA GLU A 97 -7.83 12.09 -23.98
C GLU A 97 -9.17 11.34 -24.00
N LYS A 98 -9.13 10.02 -24.10
CA LYS A 98 -10.33 9.19 -24.27
C LYS A 98 -10.84 8.51 -23.00
N LEU A 99 -10.08 8.51 -21.92
CA LEU A 99 -10.45 7.77 -20.72
C LEU A 99 -11.12 8.65 -19.65
N TYR A 100 -10.83 9.96 -19.66
CA TYR A 100 -11.36 10.85 -18.64
C TYR A 100 -11.67 12.21 -19.24
N SER A 101 -12.76 12.83 -18.87
CA SER A 101 -12.99 14.23 -19.16
C SER A 101 -11.92 15.08 -18.44
N SER A 102 -11.56 16.23 -18.99
CA SER A 102 -10.58 17.13 -18.37
C SER A 102 -10.96 17.56 -16.94
N ASP A 103 -12.24 17.54 -16.62
CA ASP A 103 -12.76 17.87 -15.29
C ASP A 103 -12.65 16.68 -14.32
N ASP A 104 -12.75 15.45 -14.78
CA ASP A 104 -12.55 14.24 -13.97
C ASP A 104 -11.07 14.05 -13.62
N ALA A 105 -10.16 14.36 -14.53
CA ALA A 105 -8.72 14.25 -14.29
C ALA A 105 -8.23 15.17 -13.16
N LYS A 106 -8.85 16.31 -12.97
CA LYS A 106 -8.53 17.25 -11.88
C LYS A 106 -8.92 16.74 -10.49
N LEU A 107 -9.77 15.72 -10.42
CA LEU A 107 -10.32 15.17 -9.17
C LEU A 107 -9.75 13.79 -8.83
N PHE A 108 -8.77 13.28 -9.57
CA PHE A 108 -8.21 11.96 -9.34
C PHE A 108 -7.41 11.88 -8.04
N GLN A 109 -8.07 11.52 -6.96
CA GLN A 109 -7.43 10.87 -5.84
C GLN A 109 -7.47 9.37 -6.09
N ASN A 110 -6.32 8.74 -6.13
CA ASN A 110 -6.27 7.29 -6.10
C ASN A 110 -6.36 6.80 -4.67
N ALA A 111 -6.98 5.66 -4.49
CA ALA A 111 -6.93 4.88 -3.27
C ALA A 111 -5.96 3.71 -3.46
N TYR A 112 -5.42 3.24 -2.37
CA TYR A 112 -4.54 2.08 -2.30
C TYR A 112 -5.09 1.10 -1.28
N ALA A 113 -5.20 -0.15 -1.66
CA ALA A 113 -5.52 -1.24 -0.75
C ALA A 113 -4.44 -2.32 -0.83
N ILE A 114 -4.21 -2.98 0.28
CA ILE A 114 -3.31 -4.13 0.37
C ILE A 114 -3.87 -5.13 1.39
N ASN A 115 -3.81 -6.40 1.04
CA ASN A 115 -4.17 -7.52 1.91
C ASN A 115 -3.02 -8.52 1.94
N MET A 116 -2.73 -9.06 3.12
CA MET A 116 -1.62 -9.96 3.30
C MET A 116 -1.92 -10.99 4.38
N ILE A 117 -1.55 -12.23 4.12
CA ILE A 117 -1.46 -13.30 5.11
C ILE A 117 0.01 -13.55 5.38
N GLU A 118 0.36 -13.56 6.65
CA GLU A 118 1.70 -13.87 7.14
C GLU A 118 1.67 -15.20 7.90
N LEU A 119 2.60 -16.08 7.58
CA LEU A 119 2.86 -17.33 8.27
C LEU A 119 4.25 -17.26 8.87
N ASP A 120 4.35 -17.15 10.19
CA ASP A 120 5.63 -17.01 10.88
C ASP A 120 5.91 -18.23 11.79
N PHE A 121 6.85 -19.04 11.37
CA PHE A 121 7.35 -20.19 12.10
C PHE A 121 8.78 -19.93 12.58
N LYS A 122 9.25 -20.75 13.51
CA LYS A 122 10.59 -20.57 14.12
C LYS A 122 11.72 -20.37 13.11
N TYR A 123 11.68 -21.10 12.00
CA TYR A 123 12.74 -21.09 10.98
C TYR A 123 12.26 -20.66 9.59
N PHE A 124 11.00 -20.42 9.43
CA PHE A 124 10.35 -20.17 8.17
C PHE A 124 9.34 -19.04 8.30
N HIS A 125 9.41 -18.10 7.40
CA HIS A 125 8.44 -17.01 7.27
C HIS A 125 7.95 -16.95 5.83
N PHE A 126 6.66 -16.73 5.67
CA PHE A 126 6.02 -16.65 4.37
C PHE A 126 4.92 -15.60 4.40
N ASP A 127 4.98 -14.67 3.47
CA ASP A 127 3.96 -13.68 3.21
C ASP A 127 3.34 -13.91 1.84
N PHE A 128 2.05 -13.74 1.75
CA PHE A 128 1.31 -13.77 0.51
C PHE A 128 0.19 -12.74 0.54
N GLY A 129 0.05 -11.99 -0.55
CA GLY A 129 -0.96 -10.95 -0.60
C GLY A 129 -1.19 -10.36 -1.98
N SER A 130 -2.01 -9.31 -1.99
CA SER A 130 -2.28 -8.51 -3.16
C SER A 130 -2.39 -7.04 -2.79
N SER A 131 -2.06 -6.18 -3.74
CA SER A 131 -2.20 -4.74 -3.62
C SER A 131 -2.93 -4.19 -4.83
N THR A 132 -3.72 -3.14 -4.63
CA THR A 132 -4.51 -2.54 -5.70
C THR A 132 -4.46 -1.02 -5.58
N VAL A 133 -4.22 -0.35 -6.70
CA VAL A 133 -4.43 1.09 -6.86
C VAL A 133 -5.71 1.28 -7.68
N PHE A 134 -6.64 2.04 -7.16
CA PHE A 134 -7.94 2.25 -7.77
C PHE A 134 -8.40 3.71 -7.64
N PRO A 135 -9.28 4.19 -8.53
CA PRO A 135 -9.85 5.53 -8.44
C PRO A 135 -10.58 5.74 -7.11
N LYS A 136 -10.65 6.98 -6.65
CA LYS A 136 -11.30 7.36 -5.40
C LYS A 136 -12.76 6.92 -5.37
N ARG A 137 -12.97 5.76 -4.81
CA ARG A 137 -14.27 5.24 -4.45
C ARG A 137 -14.12 4.37 -3.21
N PHE A 138 -15.17 4.20 -2.43
CA PHE A 138 -15.15 3.29 -1.31
C PHE A 138 -15.49 1.87 -1.79
N GLU A 139 -14.47 1.01 -1.80
CA GLU A 139 -14.61 -0.37 -2.25
C GLU A 139 -14.32 -1.33 -1.10
N ILE A 140 -15.39 -1.77 -0.44
CA ILE A 140 -15.27 -2.72 0.68
C ILE A 140 -14.63 -4.05 0.22
N GLY A 141 -14.83 -4.45 -1.03
CA GLY A 141 -14.27 -5.69 -1.57
C GLY A 141 -12.76 -5.77 -1.45
N TYR A 142 -12.05 -4.65 -1.60
CA TYR A 142 -10.60 -4.63 -1.44
C TYR A 142 -10.11 -4.70 0.01
N MET A 143 -11.01 -4.57 0.97
CA MET A 143 -10.69 -4.74 2.39
C MET A 143 -10.89 -6.18 2.88
N PHE A 144 -11.52 -7.03 2.09
CA PHE A 144 -11.78 -8.42 2.48
C PHE A 144 -10.65 -9.35 2.05
N PRO A 145 -10.09 -10.13 2.99
CA PRO A 145 -8.89 -10.95 2.77
C PRO A 145 -9.04 -12.10 1.81
N LEU A 146 -10.23 -12.61 1.71
CA LEU A 146 -10.51 -13.86 0.99
C LEU A 146 -11.03 -13.60 -0.43
N ILE A 147 -11.21 -12.36 -0.81
CA ILE A 147 -11.57 -12.02 -2.17
C ILE A 147 -10.30 -12.00 -3.00
N ASN A 148 -10.26 -12.82 -4.02
CA ASN A 148 -9.26 -12.70 -5.05
C ASN A 148 -9.41 -11.33 -5.70
N MET A 149 -8.50 -10.40 -5.39
CA MET A 149 -8.57 -9.03 -5.87
C MET A 149 -8.56 -8.94 -7.39
N VAL A 150 -7.87 -9.86 -8.07
CA VAL A 150 -7.83 -9.94 -9.53
C VAL A 150 -9.21 -10.30 -10.08
N GLU A 151 -9.90 -11.26 -9.48
CA GLU A 151 -11.25 -11.65 -9.88
C GLU A 151 -12.26 -10.54 -9.57
N TYR A 152 -12.11 -9.90 -8.42
CA TYR A 152 -12.94 -8.76 -8.04
C TYR A 152 -12.76 -7.58 -9.01
N GLN A 153 -11.52 -7.23 -9.36
CA GLN A 153 -11.20 -6.21 -10.36
C GLN A 153 -11.90 -6.49 -11.69
N ASN A 154 -11.79 -7.71 -12.19
CA ASN A 154 -12.43 -8.12 -13.44
C ASN A 154 -13.96 -7.99 -13.39
N HIS A 155 -14.55 -8.13 -12.22
CA HIS A 155 -16.01 -8.04 -12.02
C HIS A 155 -16.53 -6.60 -11.99
N ILE A 156 -15.74 -5.67 -11.44
CA ILE A 156 -16.13 -4.26 -11.25
C ILE A 156 -15.71 -3.34 -12.40
N GLY A 157 -14.95 -3.86 -13.41
CA GLY A 157 -14.73 -3.13 -14.66
C GLY A 157 -13.30 -2.81 -15.05
N ASP A 158 -12.31 -3.53 -14.57
CA ASP A 158 -10.92 -3.53 -15.08
C ASP A 158 -10.22 -2.15 -15.19
N TYR A 159 -10.62 -1.19 -14.35
CA TYR A 159 -9.98 0.13 -14.27
C TYR A 159 -8.93 0.23 -13.16
N ASP A 160 -8.78 -0.82 -12.38
CA ASP A 160 -7.93 -0.86 -11.21
C ASP A 160 -6.62 -1.58 -11.55
N ASN A 161 -5.54 -1.17 -10.91
CA ASN A 161 -4.24 -1.81 -11.09
C ASN A 161 -3.95 -2.72 -9.90
N THR A 162 -4.15 -4.01 -10.07
CA THR A 162 -3.94 -5.02 -9.03
C THR A 162 -2.67 -5.81 -9.30
N ALA A 163 -1.90 -6.03 -8.26
CA ALA A 163 -0.70 -6.84 -8.25
C ALA A 163 -0.78 -7.89 -7.14
N MET A 164 -0.17 -9.04 -7.36
CA MET A 164 0.02 -10.08 -6.37
C MET A 164 1.48 -10.13 -5.93
N PHE A 165 1.71 -10.50 -4.69
CA PHE A 165 3.07 -10.65 -4.17
C PHE A 165 3.18 -11.86 -3.24
N GLY A 166 4.40 -12.34 -3.10
CA GLY A 166 4.73 -13.39 -2.14
C GLY A 166 6.19 -13.31 -1.75
N ASP A 167 6.44 -13.51 -0.47
CA ASP A 167 7.75 -13.47 0.14
C ASP A 167 8.00 -14.73 0.93
N ILE A 168 9.21 -15.24 0.85
CA ILE A 168 9.65 -16.41 1.60
C ILE A 168 10.99 -16.12 2.24
N LYS A 169 11.13 -16.46 3.52
CA LYS A 169 12.37 -16.36 4.27
C LYS A 169 12.63 -17.64 5.04
N VAL A 170 13.82 -18.15 4.92
CA VAL A 170 14.31 -19.31 5.69
C VAL A 170 15.46 -18.86 6.57
N LYS A 171 15.30 -19.03 7.89
CA LYS A 171 16.33 -18.76 8.90
C LYS A 171 17.20 -20.01 9.08
N ILE A 172 18.47 -19.91 8.82
CA ILE A 172 19.46 -20.97 9.04
C ILE A 172 20.18 -20.65 10.36
N PRO A 173 19.92 -21.42 11.44
CA PRO A 173 20.52 -21.14 12.73
C PRO A 173 22.04 -21.00 12.63
N GLU A 174 22.60 -19.98 13.31
CA GLU A 174 24.02 -19.65 13.36
C GLU A 174 24.64 -19.13 12.05
N TYR A 175 23.96 -19.26 10.89
CA TYR A 175 24.51 -18.87 9.60
C TYR A 175 23.83 -17.65 8.98
N GLY A 176 22.57 -17.37 9.34
CA GLY A 176 21.84 -16.23 8.80
C GLY A 176 20.48 -16.59 8.21
N SER A 177 20.05 -15.87 7.18
CA SER A 177 18.80 -16.13 6.50
C SER A 177 18.95 -16.00 4.98
N ILE A 178 18.10 -16.72 4.27
CA ILE A 178 17.92 -16.61 2.81
C ILE A 178 16.47 -16.22 2.59
N TRP A 179 16.23 -15.29 1.69
CA TRP A 179 14.91 -14.83 1.35
C TRP A 179 14.75 -14.57 -0.15
N ALA A 180 13.51 -14.63 -0.61
CA ALA A 180 13.11 -14.28 -1.97
C ALA A 180 11.76 -13.59 -1.97
N SER A 181 11.58 -12.62 -2.84
CA SER A 181 10.35 -11.87 -3.05
C SER A 181 9.93 -11.96 -4.51
N LEU A 182 8.62 -12.10 -4.73
CA LEU A 182 7.99 -12.09 -6.04
C LEU A 182 6.87 -11.04 -6.04
N TYR A 183 6.82 -10.25 -7.11
CA TYR A 183 5.76 -9.26 -7.35
C TYR A 183 5.32 -9.38 -8.81
N LEU A 184 4.01 -9.55 -9.05
CA LEU A 184 3.42 -9.83 -10.35
C LEU A 184 2.33 -8.83 -10.68
#